data_9907707ab753b06a947993bda433a3a0
#
_entry.id   9907707ab753b06a947993bda433a3a0
#
_cell.length_a   1.000
_cell.length_b   1.000
_cell.length_c   1.000
_cell.angle_alpha   90.00
_cell.angle_beta   90.00
_cell.angle_gamma   90.00
#
_symmetry.space_group_name_H-M   'P 1'
#
loop_
_entity.id
_entity.type
_entity.pdbx_description
1 polymer ?
#
loop_
_entity_poly.entity_id
_entity_poly.type
_entity_poly.pdbx_seq_one_letter_code
_entity_poly.pdbx_strand_id
1 'polypeptide(L)'
;MIYAQPGTPGAIVSFKPRYGNFIGGEFVAPVSGEYFTNTSPVTGEVIAEFPRSNAADIDKALDAAHAAADAWGKTSVQDRALVLLKIADRIEQNLEVLAVTESWDNGKAVRETLNADVPLAADHFRYFAGCIRAQEGGAAEINEHTAAYHFHEPLGVVGQIIPWNFPLLKIGRAHV
;
A
#
# COMPACT_ATOMS: atom_id res chain seq x y z
N MET A 1 24.10 13.37 -1.18
CA MET A 1 23.81 12.98 0.21
C MET A 1 24.14 11.49 0.32
N ILE A 2 24.93 11.10 1.30
CA ILE A 2 25.34 9.70 1.52
C ILE A 2 24.64 9.24 2.79
N TYR A 3 23.88 8.15 2.71
CA TYR A 3 23.21 7.54 3.85
C TYR A 3 24.05 6.39 4.38
N ALA A 4 24.16 6.30 5.71
CA ALA A 4 24.84 5.20 6.37
C ALA A 4 24.06 3.88 6.14
N GLN A 5 24.79 2.78 6.12
CA GLN A 5 24.21 1.44 5.98
C GLN A 5 23.21 1.17 7.12
N PRO A 6 22.05 0.58 6.84
CA PRO A 6 21.07 0.25 7.87
C PRO A 6 21.68 -0.54 9.04
N GLY A 7 21.30 -0.15 10.26
CA GLY A 7 21.81 -0.78 11.48
C GLY A 7 23.20 -0.33 11.94
N THR A 8 23.87 0.59 11.21
CA THR A 8 25.14 1.20 11.63
C THR A 8 24.93 2.57 12.29
N PRO A 9 25.92 3.08 13.04
CA PRO A 9 25.83 4.42 13.64
C PRO A 9 25.58 5.50 12.59
N GLY A 10 24.56 6.34 12.83
CA GLY A 10 24.14 7.40 11.92
C GLY A 10 23.17 6.96 10.82
N ALA A 11 22.78 5.69 10.75
CA ALA A 11 21.74 5.23 9.85
C ALA A 11 20.36 5.75 10.29
N ILE A 12 19.56 6.22 9.32
CA ILE A 12 18.17 6.63 9.57
C ILE A 12 17.19 5.46 9.42
N VAL A 13 17.65 4.33 8.88
CA VAL A 13 16.88 3.11 8.67
C VAL A 13 17.53 1.95 9.41
N SER A 14 16.71 1.12 10.04
CA SER A 14 17.10 -0.18 10.56
C SER A 14 16.04 -1.22 10.21
N PHE A 15 16.47 -2.40 9.80
CA PHE A 15 15.56 -3.51 9.51
C PHE A 15 15.48 -4.46 10.69
N LYS A 16 14.29 -5.01 10.93
CA LYS A 16 14.13 -6.14 11.86
C LYS A 16 14.74 -7.39 11.23
N PRO A 17 15.26 -8.33 12.01
CA PRO A 17 15.78 -9.58 11.46
C PRO A 17 14.73 -10.37 10.69
N ARG A 18 13.46 -10.26 11.09
CA ARG A 18 12.32 -10.99 10.51
C ARG A 18 11.05 -10.16 10.56
N TYR A 19 10.24 -10.29 9.50
CA TYR A 19 8.91 -9.70 9.37
C TYR A 19 7.84 -10.79 9.32
N GLY A 20 6.59 -10.43 9.60
CA GLY A 20 5.41 -11.28 9.48
C GLY A 20 4.46 -10.78 8.40
N ASN A 21 3.43 -11.56 8.08
CA ASN A 21 2.27 -11.12 7.32
C ASN A 21 1.47 -10.12 8.15
N PHE A 22 0.99 -9.04 7.56
CA PHE A 22 0.07 -8.12 8.24
C PHE A 22 -1.36 -8.50 7.88
N ILE A 23 -2.07 -9.15 8.83
CA ILE A 23 -3.42 -9.68 8.62
C ILE A 23 -4.29 -9.31 9.83
N GLY A 24 -5.47 -8.77 9.57
CA GLY A 24 -6.42 -8.42 10.63
C GLY A 24 -5.93 -7.34 11.61
N GLY A 25 -4.98 -6.49 11.19
CA GLY A 25 -4.39 -5.44 12.02
C GLY A 25 -3.15 -5.88 12.81
N GLU A 26 -2.68 -7.12 12.65
CA GLU A 26 -1.55 -7.68 13.40
C GLU A 26 -0.51 -8.31 12.48
N PHE A 27 0.76 -8.36 12.95
CA PHE A 27 1.82 -9.10 12.28
C PHE A 27 1.83 -10.54 12.76
N VAL A 28 1.58 -11.48 11.85
CA VAL A 28 1.50 -12.92 12.12
C VAL A 28 2.54 -13.70 11.34
N ALA A 29 3.01 -14.81 11.90
CA ALA A 29 3.90 -15.73 11.20
C ALA A 29 3.15 -16.43 10.05
N PRO A 30 3.84 -16.87 8.98
CA PRO A 30 3.23 -17.71 7.95
C PRO A 30 2.79 -19.06 8.53
N VAL A 31 1.69 -19.60 8.01
CA VAL A 31 1.10 -20.86 8.51
C VAL A 31 2.09 -22.04 8.46
N SER A 32 2.90 -22.09 7.42
CA SER A 32 3.94 -23.12 7.28
C SER A 32 5.14 -22.92 8.20
N GLY A 33 5.32 -21.73 8.78
CA GLY A 33 6.55 -21.35 9.49
C GLY A 33 7.75 -21.10 8.60
N GLU A 34 7.56 -21.13 7.27
CA GLU A 34 8.64 -20.94 6.31
C GLU A 34 8.91 -19.46 6.03
N TYR A 35 10.20 -19.13 5.87
CA TYR A 35 10.67 -17.80 5.53
C TYR A 35 11.68 -17.85 4.39
N PHE A 36 11.87 -16.74 3.70
CA PHE A 36 12.94 -16.54 2.74
C PHE A 36 13.73 -15.29 3.09
N THR A 37 15.01 -15.28 2.74
CA THR A 37 15.88 -14.12 2.92
C THR A 37 15.67 -13.12 1.79
N ASN A 38 15.63 -11.82 2.15
CA ASN A 38 15.71 -10.74 1.19
C ASN A 38 17.11 -10.11 1.23
N THR A 39 17.70 -9.94 0.07
CA THR A 39 19.07 -9.45 -0.10
C THR A 39 19.03 -8.06 -0.73
N SER A 40 19.74 -7.10 -0.14
CA SER A 40 19.88 -5.77 -0.74
C SER A 40 20.70 -5.83 -2.02
N PRO A 41 20.20 -5.30 -3.14
CA PRO A 41 21.00 -5.16 -4.36
C PRO A 41 22.12 -4.11 -4.23
N VAL A 42 22.09 -3.28 -3.18
CA VAL A 42 23.13 -2.27 -2.93
C VAL A 42 24.42 -2.90 -2.41
N THR A 43 24.30 -3.88 -1.49
CA THR A 43 25.48 -4.52 -0.85
C THR A 43 25.64 -6.00 -1.18
N GLY A 44 24.58 -6.68 -1.62
CA GLY A 44 24.52 -8.13 -1.75
C GLY A 44 24.31 -8.86 -0.42
N GLU A 45 24.12 -8.13 0.68
CA GLU A 45 23.91 -8.69 2.01
C GLU A 45 22.43 -8.91 2.32
N VAL A 46 22.13 -9.86 3.20
CA VAL A 46 20.77 -10.12 3.66
C VAL A 46 20.28 -8.94 4.50
N ILE A 47 19.13 -8.39 4.16
CA ILE A 47 18.46 -7.31 4.90
C ILE A 47 17.62 -7.90 6.03
N ALA A 48 16.77 -8.89 5.70
CA ALA A 48 15.80 -9.47 6.62
C ALA A 48 15.23 -10.79 6.06
N GLU A 49 14.47 -11.49 6.89
CA GLU A 49 13.65 -12.63 6.47
C GLU A 49 12.17 -12.21 6.34
N PHE A 50 11.52 -12.71 5.30
CA PHE A 50 10.11 -12.46 5.00
C PHE A 50 9.33 -13.78 4.92
N PRO A 51 8.00 -13.76 5.22
CA PRO A 51 7.17 -14.94 5.19
C PRO A 51 7.12 -15.57 3.78
N ARG A 52 7.38 -16.85 3.67
CA ARG A 52 7.05 -17.63 2.47
C ARG A 52 5.62 -18.14 2.63
N SER A 53 4.69 -17.25 2.34
CA SER A 53 3.25 -17.51 2.49
C SER A 53 2.74 -18.52 1.45
N ASN A 54 1.70 -19.25 1.82
CA ASN A 54 1.02 -20.21 0.97
C ASN A 54 -0.48 -19.91 0.89
N ALA A 55 -1.27 -20.78 0.26
CA ALA A 55 -2.71 -20.59 0.10
C ALA A 55 -3.44 -20.38 1.44
N ALA A 56 -3.04 -21.08 2.51
CA ALA A 56 -3.68 -20.93 3.81
C ALA A 56 -3.45 -19.53 4.45
N ASP A 57 -2.32 -18.89 4.16
CA ASP A 57 -2.06 -17.50 4.57
C ASP A 57 -2.95 -16.53 3.78
N ILE A 58 -3.11 -16.78 2.48
CA ILE A 58 -3.97 -15.98 1.61
C ILE A 58 -5.44 -16.13 2.04
N ASP A 59 -5.90 -17.33 2.35
CA ASP A 59 -7.27 -17.56 2.84
C ASP A 59 -7.53 -16.75 4.12
N LYS A 60 -6.61 -16.76 5.08
CA LYS A 60 -6.72 -15.93 6.29
C LYS A 60 -6.77 -14.42 5.98
N ALA A 61 -5.96 -13.96 5.02
CA ALA A 61 -5.97 -12.56 4.62
C ALA A 61 -7.29 -12.17 3.94
N LEU A 62 -7.82 -13.04 3.07
CA LEU A 62 -9.12 -12.87 2.44
C LEU A 62 -10.27 -12.87 3.46
N ASP A 63 -10.25 -13.78 4.42
CA ASP A 63 -11.25 -13.82 5.48
C ASP A 63 -11.28 -12.52 6.30
N ALA A 64 -10.10 -12.02 6.69
CA ALA A 64 -9.98 -10.74 7.39
C ALA A 64 -10.47 -9.56 6.55
N ALA A 65 -10.14 -9.54 5.26
CA ALA A 65 -10.58 -8.50 4.33
C ALA A 65 -12.09 -8.54 4.10
N HIS A 66 -12.67 -9.72 3.90
CA HIS A 66 -14.11 -9.89 3.75
C HIS A 66 -14.89 -9.54 5.02
N ALA A 67 -14.36 -9.86 6.20
CA ALA A 67 -14.97 -9.45 7.47
C ALA A 67 -15.06 -7.93 7.62
N ALA A 68 -14.11 -7.17 7.06
CA ALA A 68 -14.10 -5.71 7.08
C ALA A 68 -14.92 -5.06 5.94
N ALA A 69 -15.17 -5.78 4.85
CA ALA A 69 -15.69 -5.22 3.60
C ALA A 69 -17.07 -4.54 3.76
N ASP A 70 -18.00 -5.13 4.53
CA ASP A 70 -19.34 -4.56 4.71
C ASP A 70 -19.30 -3.23 5.46
N ALA A 71 -18.55 -3.16 6.56
CA ALA A 71 -18.41 -1.93 7.35
C ALA A 71 -17.68 -0.84 6.56
N TRP A 72 -16.61 -1.21 5.85
CA TRP A 72 -15.86 -0.27 5.01
C TRP A 72 -16.68 0.23 3.84
N GLY A 73 -17.43 -0.64 3.15
CA GLY A 73 -18.31 -0.28 2.04
C GLY A 73 -19.42 0.70 2.42
N LYS A 74 -19.87 0.70 3.69
CA LYS A 74 -20.86 1.64 4.23
C LYS A 74 -20.25 2.94 4.77
N THR A 75 -18.92 3.06 4.80
CA THR A 75 -18.24 4.27 5.22
C THR A 75 -18.54 5.41 4.24
N SER A 76 -18.76 6.62 4.75
CA SER A 76 -19.04 7.78 3.90
C SER A 76 -17.88 8.10 2.97
N VAL A 77 -18.18 8.69 1.81
CA VAL A 77 -17.16 9.15 0.85
C VAL A 77 -16.20 10.15 1.52
N GLN A 78 -16.72 11.03 2.39
CA GLN A 78 -15.94 12.02 3.12
C GLN A 78 -14.93 11.35 4.06
N ASP A 79 -15.36 10.34 4.82
CA ASP A 79 -14.49 9.62 5.76
C ASP A 79 -13.41 8.82 5.02
N ARG A 80 -13.76 8.15 3.91
CA ARG A 80 -12.78 7.46 3.06
C ARG A 80 -11.75 8.43 2.48
N ALA A 81 -12.21 9.57 1.94
CA ALA A 81 -11.30 10.61 1.46
C ALA A 81 -10.37 11.13 2.57
N LEU A 82 -10.90 11.32 3.78
CA LEU A 82 -10.08 11.75 4.93
C LEU A 82 -9.00 10.73 5.30
N VAL A 83 -9.30 9.42 5.22
CA VAL A 83 -8.28 8.37 5.44
C VAL A 83 -7.16 8.48 4.41
N LEU A 84 -7.48 8.64 3.11
CA LEU A 84 -6.48 8.80 2.06
C LEU A 84 -5.61 10.04 2.27
N LEU A 85 -6.20 11.17 2.67
CA LEU A 85 -5.45 12.39 2.99
C LEU A 85 -4.49 12.18 4.17
N LYS A 86 -4.95 11.52 5.24
CA LYS A 86 -4.09 11.17 6.39
C LYS A 86 -2.94 10.25 6.01
N ILE A 87 -3.17 9.31 5.08
CA ILE A 87 -2.10 8.45 4.55
C ILE A 87 -1.07 9.29 3.81
N ALA A 88 -1.50 10.20 2.92
CA ALA A 88 -0.61 11.11 2.21
C ALA A 88 0.25 11.96 3.16
N ASP A 89 -0.38 12.56 4.17
CA ASP A 89 0.34 13.35 5.18
C ASP A 89 1.35 12.49 5.96
N ARG A 90 1.00 11.25 6.28
CA ARG A 90 1.90 10.32 6.97
C ARG A 90 3.08 9.89 6.10
N ILE A 91 2.88 9.71 4.80
CA ILE A 91 3.94 9.44 3.84
C ILE A 91 4.92 10.62 3.81
N GLU A 92 4.45 11.84 3.69
CA GLU A 92 5.30 13.03 3.66
C GLU A 92 6.07 13.25 4.96
N GLN A 93 5.44 13.04 6.11
CA GLN A 93 6.11 13.11 7.43
C GLN A 93 7.26 12.11 7.57
N ASN A 94 7.24 11.02 6.82
CA ASN A 94 8.24 9.96 6.83
C ASN A 94 8.98 9.82 5.50
N LEU A 95 8.95 10.84 4.65
CA LEU A 95 9.45 10.81 3.28
C LEU A 95 10.87 10.28 3.19
N GLU A 96 11.80 10.82 3.97
CA GLU A 96 13.20 10.43 3.91
C GLU A 96 13.42 8.98 4.34
N VAL A 97 12.80 8.53 5.42
CA VAL A 97 12.90 7.15 5.91
C VAL A 97 12.33 6.17 4.87
N LEU A 98 11.18 6.48 4.29
CA LEU A 98 10.56 5.65 3.26
C LEU A 98 11.42 5.56 1.99
N ALA A 99 11.95 6.70 1.53
CA ALA A 99 12.78 6.76 0.34
C ALA A 99 14.10 5.99 0.50
N VAL A 100 14.75 6.12 1.65
CA VAL A 100 15.99 5.39 1.93
C VAL A 100 15.72 3.90 2.13
N THR A 101 14.60 3.53 2.76
CA THR A 101 14.16 2.13 2.87
C THR A 101 13.97 1.50 1.49
N GLU A 102 13.26 2.18 0.59
CA GLU A 102 13.04 1.72 -0.78
C GLU A 102 14.35 1.55 -1.54
N SER A 103 15.28 2.50 -1.39
CA SER A 103 16.60 2.41 -2.04
C SER A 103 17.41 1.20 -1.57
N TRP A 104 17.39 0.88 -0.29
CA TRP A 104 18.07 -0.29 0.27
C TRP A 104 17.45 -1.61 -0.16
N ASP A 105 16.12 -1.63 -0.32
CA ASP A 105 15.37 -2.83 -0.70
C ASP A 105 15.47 -3.15 -2.20
N ASN A 106 15.27 -2.16 -3.07
CA ASN A 106 15.18 -2.37 -4.52
C ASN A 106 16.40 -1.87 -5.33
N GLY A 107 17.33 -1.17 -4.70
CA GLY A 107 18.55 -0.65 -5.34
C GLY A 107 18.36 0.64 -6.15
N LYS A 108 17.18 1.25 -6.13
CA LYS A 108 16.94 2.52 -6.82
C LYS A 108 17.77 3.64 -6.19
N ALA A 109 18.25 4.56 -7.00
CA ALA A 109 19.00 5.71 -6.49
C ALA A 109 18.15 6.55 -5.54
N VAL A 110 18.67 6.89 -4.37
CA VAL A 110 17.95 7.64 -3.34
C VAL A 110 17.46 9.00 -3.84
N ARG A 111 18.13 9.59 -4.83
CA ARG A 111 17.67 10.82 -5.49
C ARG A 111 16.30 10.61 -6.14
N GLU A 112 16.07 9.48 -6.77
CA GLU A 112 14.81 9.16 -7.45
C GLU A 112 13.71 8.86 -6.42
N THR A 113 14.01 8.06 -5.40
CA THR A 113 13.02 7.74 -4.37
C THR A 113 12.59 8.96 -3.55
N LEU A 114 13.53 9.88 -3.24
CA LEU A 114 13.24 11.13 -2.51
C LEU A 114 12.47 12.17 -3.33
N ASN A 115 12.77 12.32 -4.62
CA ASN A 115 12.23 13.43 -5.41
C ASN A 115 11.12 13.01 -6.36
N ALA A 116 10.92 11.71 -6.58
CA ALA A 116 9.90 11.20 -7.48
C ALA A 116 8.99 10.16 -6.80
N ASP A 117 9.51 9.00 -6.39
CA ASP A 117 8.69 7.84 -6.03
C ASP A 117 7.81 8.08 -4.81
N VAL A 118 8.39 8.52 -3.69
CA VAL A 118 7.65 8.74 -2.45
C VAL A 118 6.73 9.97 -2.52
N PRO A 119 7.18 11.14 -3.08
CA PRO A 119 6.28 12.26 -3.31
C PRO A 119 5.10 11.92 -4.22
N LEU A 120 5.35 11.16 -5.30
CA LEU A 120 4.29 10.73 -6.22
C LEU A 120 3.29 9.78 -5.53
N ALA A 121 3.73 8.93 -4.60
CA ALA A 121 2.84 8.11 -3.80
C ALA A 121 1.89 8.97 -2.96
N ALA A 122 2.39 9.97 -2.25
CA ALA A 122 1.57 10.90 -1.47
C ALA A 122 0.58 11.68 -2.36
N ASP A 123 1.03 12.14 -3.53
CA ASP A 123 0.19 12.86 -4.50
C ASP A 123 -0.96 11.98 -5.01
N HIS A 124 -0.72 10.71 -5.31
CA HIS A 124 -1.76 9.78 -5.75
C HIS A 124 -2.84 9.57 -4.68
N PHE A 125 -2.48 9.42 -3.41
CA PHE A 125 -3.47 9.35 -2.34
C PHE A 125 -4.33 10.62 -2.27
N ARG A 126 -3.74 11.81 -2.43
CA ARG A 126 -4.48 13.07 -2.47
C ARG A 126 -5.38 13.18 -3.70
N TYR A 127 -4.86 12.80 -4.86
CA TYR A 127 -5.64 12.80 -6.11
C TYR A 127 -6.90 11.95 -5.97
N PHE A 128 -6.78 10.71 -5.54
CA PHE A 128 -7.93 9.82 -5.40
C PHE A 128 -8.87 10.22 -4.25
N ALA A 129 -8.36 10.82 -3.19
CA ALA A 129 -9.21 11.44 -2.16
C ALA A 129 -10.11 12.56 -2.74
N GLY A 130 -9.60 13.31 -3.71
CA GLY A 130 -10.38 14.28 -4.48
C GLY A 130 -11.37 13.61 -5.42
N CYS A 131 -10.94 12.63 -6.18
CA CYS A 131 -11.77 11.93 -7.18
C CYS A 131 -13.02 11.29 -6.57
N ILE A 132 -12.89 10.57 -5.45
CA ILE A 132 -14.03 9.88 -4.84
C ILE A 132 -15.10 10.84 -4.31
N ARG A 133 -14.74 12.09 -4.00
CA ARG A 133 -15.69 13.13 -3.57
C ARG A 133 -16.43 13.80 -4.72
N ALA A 134 -15.86 13.75 -5.91
CA ALA A 134 -16.42 14.32 -7.14
C ALA A 134 -17.08 13.27 -8.04
N GLN A 135 -17.01 12.00 -7.66
CA GLN A 135 -17.57 10.91 -8.45
C GLN A 135 -19.09 10.94 -8.41
N GLU A 136 -19.68 11.09 -9.58
CA GLU A 136 -21.13 11.14 -9.78
C GLU A 136 -21.60 9.88 -10.48
N GLY A 137 -22.86 9.51 -10.24
CA GLY A 137 -23.61 8.57 -11.08
C GLY A 137 -24.18 9.26 -12.31
N GLY A 138 -25.09 8.60 -13.01
CA GLY A 138 -25.79 9.19 -14.14
C GLY A 138 -27.24 8.77 -14.20
N ALA A 139 -28.02 9.54 -14.93
CA ALA A 139 -29.38 9.21 -15.29
C ALA A 139 -29.61 9.47 -16.78
N ALA A 140 -30.34 8.58 -17.43
CA ALA A 140 -30.74 8.72 -18.84
C ALA A 140 -32.22 8.35 -19.00
N GLU A 141 -32.94 9.13 -19.77
CA GLU A 141 -34.26 8.75 -20.26
C GLU A 141 -34.08 7.77 -21.43
N ILE A 142 -34.67 6.58 -21.30
CA ILE A 142 -34.66 5.57 -22.37
C ILE A 142 -35.86 5.78 -23.29
N ASN A 143 -37.02 6.05 -22.70
CA ASN A 143 -38.26 6.43 -23.38
C ASN A 143 -39.22 7.11 -22.37
N GLU A 144 -40.40 7.48 -22.81
CA GLU A 144 -41.42 8.19 -22.00
C GLU A 144 -41.85 7.47 -20.71
N HIS A 145 -41.57 6.19 -20.60
CA HIS A 145 -41.97 5.36 -19.45
C HIS A 145 -40.78 4.76 -18.66
N THR A 146 -39.53 4.99 -19.13
CA THR A 146 -38.37 4.31 -18.58
C THR A 146 -37.18 5.27 -18.42
N ALA A 147 -36.66 5.36 -17.18
CA ALA A 147 -35.39 6.02 -16.87
C ALA A 147 -34.37 4.98 -16.37
N ALA A 148 -33.13 5.11 -16.81
CA ALA A 148 -31.99 4.34 -16.31
C ALA A 148 -31.14 5.19 -15.40
N TYR A 149 -30.69 4.60 -14.31
CA TYR A 149 -29.72 5.20 -13.40
C TYR A 149 -28.51 4.31 -13.28
N HIS A 150 -27.31 4.88 -13.18
CA HIS A 150 -26.12 4.11 -12.83
C HIS A 150 -25.41 4.71 -11.61
N PHE A 151 -24.89 3.84 -10.78
CA PHE A 151 -24.14 4.18 -9.58
C PHE A 151 -22.80 3.45 -9.62
N HIS A 152 -21.79 4.06 -8.99
CA HIS A 152 -20.52 3.40 -8.75
C HIS A 152 -20.59 2.63 -7.45
N GLU A 153 -20.24 1.35 -7.51
CA GLU A 153 -20.20 0.45 -6.37
C GLU A 153 -18.78 -0.07 -6.14
N PRO A 154 -18.39 -0.39 -4.88
CA PRO A 154 -17.10 -1.00 -4.59
C PRO A 154 -16.95 -2.35 -5.30
N LEU A 155 -15.76 -2.63 -5.85
CA LEU A 155 -15.44 -3.97 -6.37
C LEU A 155 -15.38 -5.04 -5.27
N GLY A 156 -15.21 -4.63 -4.01
CA GLY A 156 -15.02 -5.52 -2.88
C GLY A 156 -13.55 -5.78 -2.60
N VAL A 157 -13.21 -7.00 -2.19
CA VAL A 157 -11.83 -7.38 -1.90
C VAL A 157 -11.05 -7.63 -3.18
N VAL A 158 -9.90 -6.98 -3.29
CA VAL A 158 -9.03 -7.03 -4.48
C VAL A 158 -7.69 -7.67 -4.14
N GLY A 159 -7.28 -8.66 -4.91
CA GLY A 159 -5.92 -9.21 -4.88
C GLY A 159 -4.98 -8.33 -5.72
N GLN A 160 -3.90 -7.84 -5.12
CA GLN A 160 -2.95 -6.98 -5.81
C GLN A 160 -1.53 -7.55 -5.72
N ILE A 161 -0.89 -7.76 -6.88
CA ILE A 161 0.51 -8.18 -6.97
C ILE A 161 1.34 -6.94 -7.33
N ILE A 162 2.13 -6.47 -6.36
CA ILE A 162 2.91 -5.24 -6.50
C ILE A 162 4.27 -5.55 -7.11
N PRO A 163 4.61 -4.97 -8.28
CA PRO A 163 5.96 -5.05 -8.82
C PRO A 163 6.95 -4.21 -7.99
N TRP A 164 8.18 -4.71 -7.92
CA TRP A 164 9.27 -4.18 -7.09
C TRP A 164 9.73 -2.74 -7.43
N ASN A 165 9.45 -2.25 -8.62
CA ASN A 165 10.03 -0.99 -9.12
C ASN A 165 9.38 0.29 -8.59
N PHE A 166 8.18 0.23 -8.00
CA PHE A 166 7.47 1.31 -7.33
C PHE A 166 6.57 0.77 -6.22
N PRO A 167 7.14 0.15 -5.18
CA PRO A 167 6.35 -0.62 -4.22
C PRO A 167 5.32 0.26 -3.49
N LEU A 168 5.75 1.37 -2.90
CA LEU A 168 4.87 2.27 -2.15
C LEU A 168 3.80 2.92 -3.03
N LEU A 169 4.16 3.40 -4.22
CA LEU A 169 3.24 4.04 -5.16
C LEU A 169 2.14 3.08 -5.62
N LYS A 170 2.50 1.83 -5.89
CA LYS A 170 1.55 0.85 -6.45
C LYS A 170 0.61 0.28 -5.40
N ILE A 171 1.02 0.19 -4.14
CA ILE A 171 0.11 -0.09 -3.02
C ILE A 171 -1.00 0.97 -2.95
N GLY A 172 -0.68 2.24 -3.16
CA GLY A 172 -1.65 3.33 -3.13
C GLY A 172 -2.78 3.20 -4.15
N ARG A 173 -2.57 2.51 -5.26
CA ARG A 173 -3.60 2.31 -6.31
C ARG A 173 -4.73 1.36 -5.92
N ALA A 174 -4.58 0.57 -4.88
CA ALA A 174 -5.60 -0.39 -4.43
C ALA A 174 -6.69 0.25 -3.54
N HIS A 175 -6.59 1.53 -3.24
CA HIS A 175 -7.47 2.20 -2.26
C HIS A 175 -8.52 3.12 -2.89
N VAL A 176 -8.76 2.97 -4.19
CA VAL A 176 -9.72 3.77 -4.95
C VAL A 176 -11.10 3.13 -4.97
#